data_3e5fd4f3c17df672d9ea45b6385bf88c
#
_entry.id   3e5fd4f3c17df672d9ea45b6385bf88c
#
_cell.length_a   1.000
_cell.length_b   1.000
_cell.length_c   1.000
_cell.angle_alpha   90.00
_cell.angle_beta   90.00
_cell.angle_gamma   90.00
#
_symmetry.space_group_name_H-M   'P 1'
#
loop_
_entity.id
_entity.type
_entity.pdbx_description
1 polymer ?
#
loop_
_entity_poly.entity_id
_entity_poly.type
_entity_poly.pdbx_seq_one_letter_code
_entity_poly.pdbx_strand_id
1 'polypeptide(L)'
;MLKDRFRKYLPVVVDLETGGFDPLNNAILEIAITLIEEEDEQLVVGQTHRYHIQPYQGLIVEDESLEFTKIKLDHPLRNAVEEEVALKELFKIINQTKNKYECSRAILVGHNAL
;
A
#
# COMPACT_ATOMS: atom_id res chain seq x y z
N MET A 1 0.14 -16.60 18.98
CA MET A 1 0.11 -15.15 18.72
C MET A 1 0.67 -14.84 17.36
N LEU A 2 0.26 -13.74 16.79
CA LEU A 2 0.70 -13.34 15.44
C LEU A 2 2.23 -13.24 15.33
N LYS A 3 2.90 -12.71 16.34
CA LYS A 3 4.36 -12.61 16.39
C LYS A 3 5.07 -13.96 16.25
N ASP A 4 4.43 -15.03 16.66
CA ASP A 4 5.03 -16.38 16.63
C ASP A 4 4.82 -17.08 15.30
N ARG A 5 3.84 -16.62 14.52
CA ARG A 5 3.46 -17.24 13.25
C ARG A 5 4.46 -16.96 12.14
N PHE A 6 5.02 -15.76 12.10
CA PHE A 6 5.90 -15.29 11.05
C PHE A 6 7.25 -14.81 11.59
N ARG A 7 7.79 -15.47 12.59
CA ARG A 7 9.11 -15.18 13.19
C ARG A 7 9.24 -13.70 13.62
N LYS A 8 8.19 -13.18 14.26
CA LYS A 8 8.08 -11.78 14.73
C LYS A 8 7.96 -10.75 13.61
N TYR A 9 7.74 -11.16 12.37
CA TYR A 9 7.40 -10.24 11.29
C TYR A 9 5.89 -10.04 11.21
N LEU A 10 5.47 -8.84 10.89
CA LEU A 10 4.08 -8.54 10.55
C LEU A 10 3.94 -8.50 9.03
N PRO A 11 3.23 -9.43 8.40
CA PRO A 11 2.96 -9.33 6.97
C PRO A 11 1.99 -8.19 6.69
N VAL A 12 2.29 -7.38 5.67
CA VAL A 12 1.43 -6.31 5.19
C VAL A 12 1.23 -6.53 3.70
N VAL A 13 0.00 -6.80 3.28
CA VAL A 13 -0.31 -7.02 1.88
C VAL A 13 -0.41 -5.68 1.18
N VAL A 14 0.36 -5.49 0.13
CA VAL A 14 0.44 -4.22 -0.62
C VAL A 14 -0.01 -4.45 -2.05
N ASP A 15 -0.83 -3.53 -2.54
CA ASP A 15 -1.25 -3.49 -3.93
C ASP A 15 -1.00 -2.08 -4.48
N LEU A 16 -0.38 -1.99 -5.66
CA LEU A 16 -0.04 -0.73 -6.31
C LEU A 16 -0.62 -0.67 -7.71
N GLU A 17 -1.16 0.49 -8.06
CA GLU A 17 -1.44 0.86 -9.42
C GLU A 17 -0.48 1.97 -9.83
N THR A 18 0.20 1.80 -10.96
CA THR A 18 1.25 2.71 -11.41
C THR A 18 1.00 3.23 -12.81
N GLY A 19 1.67 4.31 -13.17
CA GLY A 19 1.60 4.91 -14.49
C GLY A 19 2.49 4.24 -15.53
N GLY A 20 3.06 3.09 -15.23
CA GLY A 20 3.95 2.33 -16.09
C GLY A 20 4.81 1.37 -15.29
N PHE A 21 5.69 0.64 -15.98
CA PHE A 21 6.50 -0.40 -15.34
C PHE A 21 7.91 0.05 -14.90
N ASP A 22 8.27 1.30 -15.18
CA ASP A 22 9.57 1.84 -14.80
C ASP A 22 9.49 2.49 -13.41
N PRO A 23 10.04 1.86 -12.35
CA PRO A 23 9.94 2.39 -10.99
C PRO A 23 10.67 3.70 -10.79
N LEU A 24 11.61 4.07 -11.69
CA LEU A 24 12.35 5.32 -11.58
C LEU A 24 11.62 6.49 -12.23
N ASN A 25 10.84 6.25 -13.27
CA ASN A 25 10.24 7.32 -14.06
C ASN A 25 8.72 7.37 -14.02
N ASN A 26 8.07 6.25 -13.69
CA ASN A 26 6.61 6.21 -13.64
C ASN A 26 6.07 6.48 -12.24
N ALA A 27 4.94 7.18 -12.19
CA ALA A 27 4.31 7.57 -10.93
C ALA A 27 3.52 6.40 -10.31
N ILE A 28 3.44 6.39 -8.98
CA ILE A 28 2.45 5.59 -8.26
C ILE A 28 1.12 6.34 -8.36
N LEU A 29 0.05 5.66 -8.75
CA LEU A 29 -1.28 6.25 -8.90
C LEU A 29 -2.23 5.87 -7.77
N GLU A 30 -2.06 4.69 -7.21
CA GLU A 30 -2.86 4.19 -6.10
C GLU A 30 -2.03 3.23 -5.27
N ILE A 31 -2.18 3.30 -3.97
CA ILE A 31 -1.57 2.36 -3.04
C ILE A 31 -2.61 1.88 -2.05
N ALA A 32 -2.65 0.58 -1.83
CA ALA A 32 -3.51 -0.02 -0.83
C ALA A 32 -2.70 -1.00 0.02
N ILE A 33 -2.92 -0.97 1.32
CA ILE A 33 -2.41 -1.99 2.22
C ILE A 33 -3.57 -2.70 2.90
N THR A 34 -3.43 -4.00 3.08
CA THR A 34 -4.36 -4.79 3.87
C THR A 34 -3.57 -5.42 5.00
N LEU A 35 -4.04 -5.18 6.22
CA LEU A 35 -3.40 -5.70 7.42
C LEU A 35 -3.91 -7.11 7.70
N ILE A 36 -3.03 -7.94 8.23
CA ILE A 36 -3.39 -9.22 8.80
C ILE A 36 -3.44 -9.02 10.29
N GLU A 37 -4.54 -9.41 10.90
CA GLU A 37 -4.76 -9.25 12.33
C GLU A 37 -5.06 -10.60 12.97
N GLU A 38 -5.17 -10.60 14.28
CA GLU A 38 -5.44 -11.80 15.05
C GLU A 38 -6.72 -11.62 15.87
N GLU A 39 -7.59 -12.60 15.81
CA GLU A 39 -8.83 -12.63 16.57
C GLU A 39 -9.06 -14.06 17.05
N ASP A 40 -9.20 -14.21 18.36
CA ASP A 40 -9.38 -15.54 18.99
C ASP A 40 -8.31 -16.57 18.59
N GLU A 41 -7.06 -16.12 18.55
CA GLU A 41 -5.88 -16.91 18.16
C GLU A 41 -5.88 -17.36 16.69
N GLN A 42 -6.77 -16.80 15.86
CA GLN A 42 -6.83 -17.07 14.44
C GLN A 42 -6.42 -15.83 13.64
N LEU A 43 -5.74 -16.04 12.52
CA LEU A 43 -5.43 -14.95 11.61
C LEU A 43 -6.69 -14.55 10.86
N VAL A 44 -6.95 -13.25 10.80
CA VAL A 44 -8.08 -12.69 10.07
C VAL A 44 -7.61 -11.57 9.16
N VAL A 45 -8.38 -11.31 8.11
CA VAL A 45 -8.12 -10.17 7.24
C VAL A 45 -8.56 -8.91 7.97
N GLY A 46 -7.62 -7.99 8.18
CA GLY A 46 -7.90 -6.71 8.80
C GLY A 46 -8.41 -5.67 7.81
N GLN A 47 -8.31 -4.41 8.20
CA GLN A 47 -8.74 -3.31 7.35
C GLN A 47 -7.82 -3.11 6.16
N THR A 48 -8.40 -2.64 5.05
CA THR A 48 -7.66 -2.15 3.89
C THR A 48 -7.63 -0.63 3.94
N HIS A 49 -6.44 -0.06 3.82
CA HIS A 49 -6.22 1.38 3.74
C HIS A 49 -5.75 1.72 2.34
N ARG A 50 -6.47 2.58 1.65
CA ARG A 50 -6.25 2.88 0.24
C ARG A 50 -6.12 4.37 0.03
N TYR A 51 -5.12 4.76 -0.76
CA TYR A 51 -4.91 6.15 -1.16
C TYR A 51 -4.72 6.26 -2.65
N HIS A 52 -5.40 7.22 -3.25
CA HIS A 52 -5.07 7.68 -4.59
C HIS A 52 -3.94 8.69 -4.47
N ILE A 53 -2.95 8.56 -5.34
CA ILE A 53 -1.73 9.36 -5.29
C ILE A 53 -1.71 10.38 -6.41
N GLN A 54 -1.43 11.63 -6.05
CA GLN A 54 -1.18 12.69 -7.03
C GLN A 54 0.22 12.49 -7.60
N PRO A 55 0.37 12.29 -8.93
CA PRO A 55 1.70 12.08 -9.52
C PRO A 55 2.63 13.25 -9.23
N TYR A 56 3.89 12.94 -8.89
CA TYR A 56 4.92 13.96 -8.78
C TYR A 56 5.13 14.66 -10.10
N GLN A 57 5.42 15.94 -10.04
CA GLN A 57 5.85 16.70 -11.20
C GLN A 57 7.13 16.10 -11.78
N GLY A 58 7.14 15.82 -13.06
CA GLY A 58 8.28 15.20 -13.74
C GLY A 58 8.21 13.68 -13.84
N LEU A 59 7.29 13.02 -13.12
CA LEU A 59 7.06 11.59 -13.30
C LEU A 59 6.10 11.35 -14.47
N ILE A 60 6.31 10.22 -15.13
CA ILE A 60 5.56 9.85 -16.33
C ILE A 60 4.37 8.98 -15.97
N VAL A 61 3.21 9.30 -16.54
CA VAL A 61 2.01 8.46 -16.48
C VAL A 61 1.67 8.09 -17.93
N GLU A 62 1.83 6.82 -18.25
CA GLU A 62 1.59 6.33 -19.60
C GLU A 62 0.10 6.11 -19.86
N ASP A 63 -0.37 6.50 -21.05
CA ASP A 63 -1.77 6.34 -21.45
C ASP A 63 -2.22 4.89 -21.40
N GLU A 64 -1.37 3.95 -21.77
CA GLU A 64 -1.66 2.51 -21.71
C GLU A 64 -1.96 2.06 -20.28
N SER A 65 -1.22 2.59 -19.30
CA SER A 65 -1.44 2.28 -17.89
C SER A 65 -2.76 2.84 -17.39
N LEU A 66 -3.13 4.05 -17.80
CA LEU A 66 -4.43 4.64 -17.46
C LEU A 66 -5.57 3.84 -18.06
N GLU A 67 -5.41 3.36 -19.29
CA GLU A 67 -6.40 2.53 -19.95
C GLU A 67 -6.54 1.16 -19.26
N PHE A 68 -5.42 0.55 -18.90
CA PHE A 68 -5.40 -0.75 -18.21
C PHE A 68 -6.00 -0.67 -16.80
N THR A 69 -5.60 0.31 -16.00
CA THR A 69 -6.07 0.48 -14.63
C THR A 69 -7.44 1.13 -14.56
N LYS A 70 -7.87 1.78 -15.64
CA LYS A 70 -9.10 2.57 -15.73
C LYS A 70 -9.16 3.73 -14.73
N ILE A 71 -8.01 4.20 -14.29
CA ILE A 71 -7.91 5.36 -13.41
C ILE A 71 -8.10 6.63 -14.23
N LYS A 72 -8.97 7.52 -13.74
CA LYS A 72 -9.18 8.85 -14.29
C LYS A 72 -8.56 9.87 -13.34
N LEU A 73 -7.39 10.41 -13.72
CA LEU A 73 -6.61 11.29 -12.86
C LEU A 73 -7.37 12.53 -12.40
N ASP A 74 -8.26 13.04 -13.22
CA ASP A 74 -9.04 14.25 -12.96
C ASP A 74 -10.44 13.98 -12.38
N HIS A 75 -10.74 12.74 -12.01
CA HIS A 75 -12.04 12.41 -11.45
C HIS A 75 -12.25 13.14 -10.11
N PRO A 76 -13.38 13.88 -9.94
CA PRO A 76 -13.58 14.70 -8.74
C PRO A 76 -13.65 13.91 -7.43
N LEU A 77 -14.04 12.65 -7.47
CA LEU A 77 -14.13 11.79 -6.27
C LEU A 77 -12.83 11.04 -5.97
N ARG A 78 -11.79 11.25 -6.77
CA ARG A 78 -10.52 10.55 -6.57
C ARG A 78 -9.83 10.97 -5.28
N ASN A 79 -9.93 12.24 -4.90
CA ASN A 79 -9.34 12.79 -3.68
C ASN A 79 -7.86 12.38 -3.51
N ALA A 80 -7.09 12.54 -4.58
CA ALA A 80 -5.68 12.17 -4.57
C ALA A 80 -4.88 13.02 -3.61
N VAL A 81 -3.93 12.40 -2.93
CA VAL A 81 -3.00 13.04 -2.00
C VAL A 81 -1.57 12.89 -2.52
N GLU A 82 -0.66 13.70 -2.01
CA GLU A 82 0.75 13.57 -2.33
C GLU A 82 1.30 12.24 -1.81
N GLU A 83 2.24 11.66 -2.55
CA GLU A 83 2.85 10.37 -2.21
C GLU A 83 3.44 10.38 -0.79
N GLU A 84 4.13 11.44 -0.42
CA GLU A 84 4.72 11.56 0.91
C GLU A 84 3.66 11.50 2.01
N VAL A 85 2.52 12.16 1.82
CA VAL A 85 1.42 12.16 2.79
C VAL A 85 0.85 10.74 2.94
N ALA A 86 0.59 10.07 1.82
CA ALA A 86 0.07 8.70 1.84
C ALA A 86 1.03 7.73 2.53
N LEU A 87 2.31 7.79 2.18
CA LEU A 87 3.32 6.90 2.76
C LEU A 87 3.48 7.11 4.26
N LYS A 88 3.50 8.37 4.73
CA LYS A 88 3.56 8.65 6.17
C LYS A 88 2.38 8.07 6.93
N GLU A 89 1.17 8.23 6.41
CA GLU A 89 -0.02 7.68 7.04
C GLU A 89 -0.01 6.14 7.04
N LEU A 90 0.38 5.52 5.95
CA LEU A 90 0.45 4.07 5.85
C LEU A 90 1.51 3.49 6.79
N PHE A 91 2.70 4.08 6.85
CA PHE A 91 3.74 3.61 7.77
C PHE A 91 3.35 3.79 9.23
N LYS A 92 2.62 4.86 9.55
CA LYS A 92 2.07 5.05 10.90
C LYS A 92 1.12 3.92 11.29
N ILE A 93 0.22 3.55 10.38
CA ILE A 93 -0.73 2.45 10.59
C ILE A 93 0.01 1.12 10.74
N ILE A 94 1.00 0.87 9.89
CA ILE A 94 1.82 -0.34 9.95
C ILE A 94 2.54 -0.43 11.30
N ASN A 95 3.15 0.65 11.76
CA ASN A 95 3.85 0.67 13.04
C ASN A 95 2.93 0.45 14.22
N GLN A 96 1.73 1.05 14.19
CA GLN A 96 0.73 0.83 15.25
C GLN A 96 0.31 -0.63 15.34
N THR A 97 0.07 -1.28 14.20
CA THR A 97 -0.32 -2.69 14.15
C THR A 97 0.84 -3.60 14.56
N LYS A 98 2.04 -3.28 14.10
CA LYS A 98 3.26 -3.99 14.49
C LYS A 98 3.44 -4.00 16.01
N ASN A 99 3.27 -2.86 16.65
CA ASN A 99 3.41 -2.72 18.09
C ASN A 99 2.26 -3.41 18.83
N LYS A 100 1.04 -3.31 18.33
CA LYS A 100 -0.14 -3.97 18.92
C LYS A 100 0.07 -5.47 19.06
N TYR A 101 0.67 -6.12 18.05
CA TYR A 101 0.91 -7.56 18.05
C TYR A 101 2.33 -7.95 18.45
N GLU A 102 3.08 -7.01 18.99
CA GLU A 102 4.44 -7.24 19.49
C GLU A 102 5.39 -7.82 18.43
N CYS A 103 5.18 -7.44 17.18
CA CYS A 103 6.07 -7.82 16.08
C CYS A 103 7.29 -6.90 16.05
N SER A 104 8.44 -7.42 15.62
CA SER A 104 9.68 -6.64 15.58
C SER A 104 9.82 -5.87 14.27
N ARG A 105 9.29 -6.37 13.18
CA ARG A 105 9.38 -5.77 11.84
C ARG A 105 8.13 -6.06 11.03
N ALA A 106 7.90 -5.21 10.04
CA ALA A 106 6.89 -5.47 9.02
C ALA A 106 7.57 -5.98 7.75
N ILE A 107 6.90 -6.89 7.04
CA ILE A 107 7.34 -7.35 5.73
C ILE A 107 6.23 -7.10 4.71
N LEU A 108 6.59 -6.47 3.60
CA LEU A 108 5.63 -6.20 2.54
C LEU A 108 5.45 -7.43 1.66
N VAL A 109 4.19 -7.76 1.38
CA VAL A 109 3.82 -8.91 0.56
C VAL A 109 2.93 -8.43 -0.58
N GLY A 110 3.32 -8.71 -1.81
CA GLY A 110 2.54 -8.28 -2.95
C GLY A 110 2.89 -9.05 -4.22
N HIS A 111 2.06 -8.86 -5.25
CA HIS A 111 2.34 -9.41 -6.57
C HIS A 111 3.36 -8.52 -7.26
N ASN A 112 4.45 -9.10 -7.78
CA ASN A 112 5.57 -8.37 -8.39
C ASN A 112 6.19 -7.32 -7.45
N ALA A 113 6.28 -7.61 -6.17
CA ALA A 113 6.83 -6.72 -5.14
C ALA A 113 8.36 -6.83 -5.06
N LEU A 114 9.03 -6.56 -6.15
CA LEU A 114 10.50 -6.63 -6.25
C LEU A 114 11.17 -5.29 -5.90
#